data_4505e9995e2e649753bf0d26d7ec559b
#
_entry.id   4505e9995e2e649753bf0d26d7ec559b
#
_cell.length_a   1.000
_cell.length_b   1.000
_cell.length_c   1.000
_cell.angle_alpha   90.00
_cell.angle_beta   90.00
_cell.angle_gamma   90.00
#
_symmetry.space_group_name_H-M   'P 1'
#
loop_
_entity.id
_entity.type
_entity.pdbx_description
1 polymer ?
#
loop_
_entity_poly.entity_id
_entity_poly.type
_entity_poly.pdbx_seq_one_letter_code
_entity_poly.pdbx_strand_id
1 'polypeptide(L)'
;MHTYICVYLGSALLALAITPGVIWLARRAGVVDYPGVRSVHRKPVPRIGGLAIFISSLGPILSVLYLRNDIGAAFRDIRLQVATLLGAATFVFLVGLADDLRRLPARFKFLAELVAAGALCVAGVQIGDLGITEGLVVSLGWLGVPLTLLWVVGITNAVNLSDGLDGLAAGISAIACGVIAVLAIHSDNAIMAVFALALVGSLSGFLVFNFNPAKVFMGDCGSLFLGFTIAASSVMCMTKSSAVIGLALPALALGIPIFDTLFSMLRRFLERRSLFAPDRSHFHHRLLDLGFRQRHAVMIIYLLTLLSVGLGLFMMVSRDLSSLIVFGGILVLLLVLFRVVGAVRLGETLTRLQERYRFSRRQRVQRTAFEHVQLRIRQARNATQWWQTICEAAGRMDFAWIALTTTGGDGRVETERWQSTAAATEGPRVLLVTIPFGESREGARREFEIAICVDGSLEDACRRASLFSRLIDAHGI
;
A
#
# COMPACT_ATOMS: atom_id res chain seq x y z
N MET A 1 -13.49 -39.25 -1.37
CA MET A 1 -11.99 -39.26 -1.34
C MET A 1 -11.36 -39.32 -2.73
N HIS A 2 -11.71 -40.28 -3.61
CA HIS A 2 -11.09 -40.38 -4.94
C HIS A 2 -11.19 -39.09 -5.79
N THR A 3 -12.35 -38.42 -5.80
CA THR A 3 -12.56 -37.17 -6.55
C THR A 3 -11.59 -36.07 -6.08
N TYR A 4 -11.35 -35.92 -4.79
CA TYR A 4 -10.44 -34.89 -4.24
C TYR A 4 -8.99 -35.14 -4.68
N ILE A 5 -8.55 -36.40 -4.63
CA ILE A 5 -7.21 -36.79 -5.09
C ILE A 5 -7.07 -36.55 -6.59
N CYS A 6 -8.08 -36.95 -7.41
CA CYS A 6 -8.09 -36.71 -8.84
C CYS A 6 -8.05 -35.21 -9.20
N VAL A 7 -8.81 -34.38 -8.49
CA VAL A 7 -8.82 -32.93 -8.68
C VAL A 7 -7.45 -32.34 -8.39
N TYR A 8 -6.86 -32.66 -7.23
CA TYR A 8 -5.53 -32.16 -6.86
C TYR A 8 -4.46 -32.60 -7.87
N LEU A 9 -4.35 -33.90 -8.14
CA LEU A 9 -3.34 -34.44 -9.06
C LEU A 9 -3.59 -33.98 -10.51
N GLY A 10 -4.83 -33.93 -10.95
CA GLY A 10 -5.19 -33.42 -12.27
C GLY A 10 -4.79 -31.96 -12.45
N SER A 11 -5.08 -31.11 -11.49
CA SER A 11 -4.67 -29.71 -11.52
C SER A 11 -3.15 -29.56 -11.50
N ALA A 12 -2.44 -30.36 -10.69
CA ALA A 12 -0.98 -30.31 -10.60
C ALA A 12 -0.31 -30.74 -11.91
N LEU A 13 -0.77 -31.85 -12.49
CA LEU A 13 -0.25 -32.35 -13.76
C LEU A 13 -0.56 -31.42 -14.94
N LEU A 14 -1.77 -30.81 -14.95
CA LEU A 14 -2.12 -29.82 -15.96
C LEU A 14 -1.24 -28.56 -15.81
N ALA A 15 -0.98 -28.07 -14.59
CA ALA A 15 -0.09 -26.93 -14.37
C ALA A 15 1.32 -27.24 -14.85
N LEU A 16 1.86 -28.43 -14.54
CA LEU A 16 3.17 -28.87 -15.02
C LEU A 16 3.25 -28.91 -16.55
N ALA A 17 2.19 -29.41 -17.23
CA ALA A 17 2.14 -29.52 -18.67
C ALA A 17 1.93 -28.16 -19.37
N ILE A 18 1.06 -27.29 -18.84
CA ILE A 18 0.66 -26.04 -19.48
C ILE A 18 1.70 -24.94 -19.25
N THR A 19 2.35 -24.87 -18.07
CA THR A 19 3.28 -23.78 -17.73
C THR A 19 4.41 -23.60 -18.75
N PRO A 20 5.08 -24.64 -19.25
CA PRO A 20 6.08 -24.52 -20.33
C PRO A 20 5.52 -23.86 -21.60
N GLY A 21 4.30 -24.23 -21.99
CA GLY A 21 3.60 -23.64 -23.12
C GLY A 21 3.30 -22.14 -22.92
N VAL A 22 2.88 -21.76 -21.70
CA VAL A 22 2.67 -20.36 -21.33
C VAL A 22 3.98 -19.57 -21.36
N ILE A 23 5.09 -20.15 -20.86
CA ILE A 23 6.43 -19.54 -20.95
C ILE A 23 6.82 -19.28 -22.40
N TRP A 24 6.61 -20.26 -23.27
CA TRP A 24 6.91 -20.13 -24.70
C TRP A 24 6.04 -19.04 -25.36
N LEU A 25 4.72 -19.05 -25.10
CA LEU A 25 3.78 -18.06 -25.62
C LEU A 25 4.15 -16.63 -25.17
N ALA A 26 4.42 -16.44 -23.87
CA ALA A 26 4.79 -15.16 -23.30
C ALA A 26 6.07 -14.59 -23.92
N ARG A 27 7.09 -15.45 -24.13
CA ARG A 27 8.33 -15.05 -24.81
C ARG A 27 8.08 -14.65 -26.27
N ARG A 28 7.25 -15.41 -26.97
CA ARG A 28 6.93 -15.14 -28.37
C ARG A 28 6.10 -13.86 -28.53
N ALA A 29 5.20 -13.58 -27.58
CA ALA A 29 4.38 -12.37 -27.55
C ALA A 29 5.13 -11.15 -26.96
N GLY A 30 6.37 -11.30 -26.50
CA GLY A 30 7.13 -10.20 -25.89
C GLY A 30 6.62 -9.76 -24.51
N VAL A 31 5.75 -10.57 -23.87
CA VAL A 31 5.19 -10.27 -22.54
C VAL A 31 6.16 -10.76 -21.46
N VAL A 32 7.25 -10.02 -21.32
CA VAL A 32 8.34 -10.33 -20.39
C VAL A 32 8.65 -9.13 -19.52
N ASP A 33 9.05 -9.38 -18.27
CA ASP A 33 9.58 -8.36 -17.38
C ASP A 33 11.08 -8.24 -17.56
N TYR A 34 11.54 -7.04 -17.94
CA TYR A 34 12.95 -6.75 -18.15
C TYR A 34 13.62 -6.32 -16.85
N PRO A 35 14.90 -6.73 -16.59
CA PRO A 35 15.64 -6.28 -15.45
C PRO A 35 15.72 -4.75 -15.39
N GLY A 36 15.28 -4.15 -14.30
CA GLY A 36 15.34 -2.72 -14.04
C GLY A 36 16.11 -2.40 -12.76
N VAL A 37 16.32 -1.13 -12.45
CA VAL A 37 16.99 -0.67 -11.21
C VAL A 37 16.33 -1.21 -9.94
N ARG A 38 15.08 -1.65 -10.03
CA ARG A 38 14.26 -2.15 -8.92
C ARG A 38 14.07 -3.66 -8.92
N SER A 39 14.49 -4.35 -9.98
CA SER A 39 14.26 -5.79 -10.15
C SER A 39 15.32 -6.59 -9.40
N VAL A 40 14.90 -7.71 -8.80
CA VAL A 40 15.79 -8.69 -8.15
C VAL A 40 16.37 -9.67 -9.17
N HIS A 41 15.69 -9.90 -10.30
CA HIS A 41 16.10 -10.80 -11.37
C HIS A 41 17.08 -10.11 -12.35
N ARG A 42 17.97 -10.91 -12.96
CA ARG A 42 19.02 -10.44 -13.89
C ARG A 42 18.73 -10.77 -15.36
N LYS A 43 17.70 -11.55 -15.65
CA LYS A 43 17.31 -11.98 -17.01
C LYS A 43 15.84 -11.66 -17.24
N PRO A 44 15.41 -11.39 -18.48
CA PRO A 44 13.99 -11.23 -18.80
C PRO A 44 13.19 -12.47 -18.41
N VAL A 45 12.10 -12.29 -17.65
CA VAL A 45 11.22 -13.37 -17.15
C VAL A 45 9.80 -13.15 -17.67
N PRO A 46 9.15 -14.17 -18.27
CA PRO A 46 7.74 -14.13 -18.65
C PRO A 46 6.82 -13.80 -17.47
N ARG A 47 5.79 -12.94 -17.66
CA ARG A 47 4.96 -12.42 -16.55
C ARG A 47 3.49 -12.76 -16.60
N ILE A 48 3.05 -13.71 -17.44
CA ILE A 48 1.65 -14.17 -17.55
C ILE A 48 1.45 -15.59 -17.03
N GLY A 49 2.21 -15.98 -16.00
CA GLY A 49 2.11 -17.34 -15.44
C GLY A 49 0.75 -17.66 -14.83
N GLY A 50 -0.02 -16.64 -14.41
CA GLY A 50 -1.39 -16.78 -13.94
C GLY A 50 -2.33 -17.47 -14.93
N LEU A 51 -2.04 -17.40 -16.23
CA LEU A 51 -2.79 -18.14 -17.26
C LEU A 51 -2.67 -19.66 -17.04
N ALA A 52 -1.50 -20.17 -16.68
CA ALA A 52 -1.31 -21.57 -16.38
C ALA A 52 -2.10 -21.99 -15.13
N ILE A 53 -2.06 -21.15 -14.07
CA ILE A 53 -2.81 -21.38 -12.82
C ILE A 53 -4.31 -21.40 -13.11
N PHE A 54 -4.81 -20.41 -13.85
CA PHE A 54 -6.23 -20.29 -14.19
C PHE A 54 -6.74 -21.51 -14.95
N ILE A 55 -6.08 -21.90 -16.05
CA ILE A 55 -6.52 -23.04 -16.87
C ILE A 55 -6.42 -24.35 -16.09
N SER A 56 -5.32 -24.58 -15.37
CA SER A 56 -5.09 -25.83 -14.66
C SER A 56 -5.97 -26.01 -13.41
N SER A 57 -6.45 -24.94 -12.80
CA SER A 57 -7.43 -25.02 -11.72
C SER A 57 -8.86 -25.16 -12.24
N LEU A 58 -9.21 -24.40 -13.29
CA LEU A 58 -10.58 -24.37 -13.81
C LEU A 58 -10.96 -25.68 -14.52
N GLY A 59 -10.02 -26.31 -15.24
CA GLY A 59 -10.28 -27.56 -15.97
C GLY A 59 -10.87 -28.66 -15.11
N PRO A 60 -10.20 -29.07 -14.00
CA PRO A 60 -10.75 -30.08 -13.07
C PRO A 60 -12.04 -29.64 -12.38
N ILE A 61 -12.16 -28.34 -11.98
CA ILE A 61 -13.41 -27.82 -11.38
C ILE A 61 -14.58 -28.00 -12.34
N LEU A 62 -14.44 -27.58 -13.60
CA LEU A 62 -15.47 -27.72 -14.61
C LEU A 62 -15.79 -29.21 -14.90
N SER A 63 -14.76 -30.09 -14.91
CA SER A 63 -14.97 -31.53 -15.10
C SER A 63 -15.84 -32.13 -14.00
N VAL A 64 -15.69 -31.71 -12.74
CA VAL A 64 -16.51 -32.18 -11.61
C VAL A 64 -17.98 -31.79 -11.76
N LEU A 65 -18.29 -30.62 -12.37
CA LEU A 65 -19.69 -30.20 -12.64
C LEU A 65 -20.47 -31.21 -13.46
N TYR A 66 -19.81 -31.93 -14.35
CA TYR A 66 -20.44 -32.94 -15.23
C TYR A 66 -20.49 -34.33 -14.60
N LEU A 67 -19.87 -34.55 -13.44
CA LEU A 67 -19.93 -35.86 -12.77
C LEU A 67 -21.33 -36.14 -12.20
N ARG A 68 -21.82 -37.35 -12.42
CA ARG A 68 -23.10 -37.84 -11.89
C ARG A 68 -22.89 -38.52 -10.51
N ASN A 69 -22.35 -37.77 -9.55
CA ASN A 69 -22.14 -38.23 -8.19
C ASN A 69 -22.65 -37.17 -7.19
N ASP A 70 -22.57 -37.45 -5.90
CA ASP A 70 -23.05 -36.56 -4.82
C ASP A 70 -22.38 -35.17 -4.87
N ILE A 71 -21.10 -35.13 -5.23
CA ILE A 71 -20.35 -33.86 -5.36
C ILE A 71 -20.92 -33.03 -6.50
N GLY A 72 -21.13 -33.63 -7.68
CA GLY A 72 -21.75 -32.95 -8.82
C GLY A 72 -23.19 -32.51 -8.52
N ALA A 73 -23.96 -33.28 -7.70
CA ALA A 73 -25.26 -32.87 -7.23
C ALA A 73 -25.18 -31.60 -6.33
N ALA A 74 -24.27 -31.57 -5.37
CA ALA A 74 -24.04 -30.39 -4.50
C ALA A 74 -23.72 -29.12 -5.30
N PHE A 75 -22.95 -29.22 -6.39
CA PHE A 75 -22.69 -28.09 -7.28
C PHE A 75 -23.96 -27.57 -7.98
N ARG A 76 -24.91 -28.45 -8.27
CA ARG A 76 -26.18 -28.05 -8.91
C ARG A 76 -27.12 -27.34 -7.94
N ASP A 77 -27.05 -27.66 -6.63
CA ASP A 77 -27.88 -27.05 -5.60
C ASP A 77 -27.55 -25.57 -5.36
N ILE A 78 -26.27 -25.19 -5.43
CA ILE A 78 -25.81 -23.80 -5.29
C ILE A 78 -25.22 -23.25 -6.62
N ARG A 79 -25.84 -23.64 -7.73
CA ARG A 79 -25.34 -23.28 -9.07
C ARG A 79 -25.15 -21.78 -9.30
N LEU A 80 -26.00 -20.93 -8.70
CA LEU A 80 -25.92 -19.48 -8.85
C LEU A 80 -24.64 -18.95 -8.19
N GLN A 81 -24.37 -19.35 -6.94
CA GLN A 81 -23.19 -18.90 -6.19
C GLN A 81 -21.91 -19.38 -6.87
N VAL A 82 -21.89 -20.64 -7.32
CA VAL A 82 -20.74 -21.24 -8.05
C VAL A 82 -20.52 -20.54 -9.38
N ALA A 83 -21.58 -20.33 -10.17
CA ALA A 83 -21.50 -19.63 -11.44
C ALA A 83 -21.01 -18.19 -11.28
N THR A 84 -21.51 -17.49 -10.24
CA THR A 84 -21.06 -16.14 -9.91
C THR A 84 -19.60 -16.11 -9.46
N LEU A 85 -19.17 -17.07 -8.63
CA LEU A 85 -17.77 -17.18 -8.22
C LEU A 85 -16.86 -17.40 -9.44
N LEU A 86 -17.17 -18.36 -10.31
CA LEU A 86 -16.41 -18.66 -11.52
C LEU A 86 -16.39 -17.48 -12.49
N GLY A 87 -17.54 -16.84 -12.70
CA GLY A 87 -17.68 -15.68 -13.58
C GLY A 87 -16.90 -14.47 -13.05
N ALA A 88 -17.04 -14.16 -11.77
CA ALA A 88 -16.33 -13.06 -11.12
C ALA A 88 -14.81 -13.30 -11.07
N ALA A 89 -14.37 -14.52 -10.73
CA ALA A 89 -12.96 -14.89 -10.75
C ALA A 89 -12.37 -14.80 -12.17
N THR A 90 -13.11 -15.26 -13.19
CA THR A 90 -12.72 -15.11 -14.60
C THR A 90 -12.64 -13.65 -15.01
N PHE A 91 -13.59 -12.82 -14.60
CA PHE A 91 -13.56 -11.38 -14.88
C PHE A 91 -12.34 -10.70 -14.25
N VAL A 92 -12.05 -10.98 -12.98
CA VAL A 92 -10.86 -10.45 -12.29
C VAL A 92 -9.57 -10.95 -12.95
N PHE A 93 -9.51 -12.23 -13.36
CA PHE A 93 -8.40 -12.80 -14.14
C PHE A 93 -8.18 -12.04 -15.44
N LEU A 94 -9.24 -11.76 -16.21
CA LEU A 94 -9.15 -11.04 -17.48
C LEU A 94 -8.69 -9.59 -17.30
N VAL A 95 -9.13 -8.93 -16.23
CA VAL A 95 -8.66 -7.59 -15.88
C VAL A 95 -7.16 -7.61 -15.53
N GLY A 96 -6.72 -8.58 -14.74
CA GLY A 96 -5.30 -8.78 -14.45
C GLY A 96 -4.47 -9.10 -15.70
N LEU A 97 -5.00 -9.92 -16.60
CA LEU A 97 -4.35 -10.22 -17.89
C LEU A 97 -4.24 -8.97 -18.77
N ALA A 98 -5.28 -8.15 -18.80
CA ALA A 98 -5.25 -6.86 -19.50
C ALA A 98 -4.21 -5.91 -18.90
N ASP A 99 -4.02 -5.93 -17.57
CA ASP A 99 -2.97 -5.15 -16.90
C ASP A 99 -1.57 -5.67 -17.26
N ASP A 100 -1.36 -6.98 -17.26
CA ASP A 100 -0.09 -7.58 -17.67
C ASP A 100 0.29 -7.23 -19.11
N LEU A 101 -0.70 -7.05 -19.99
CA LEU A 101 -0.50 -6.71 -21.40
C LEU A 101 -0.36 -5.19 -21.65
N ARG A 102 -1.14 -4.34 -20.93
CA ARG A 102 -1.33 -2.91 -21.27
C ARG A 102 -1.07 -1.94 -20.13
N ARG A 103 -0.75 -2.39 -18.92
CA ARG A 103 -0.52 -1.59 -17.70
C ARG A 103 -1.71 -0.67 -17.40
N LEU A 104 -2.74 -1.22 -16.79
CA LEU A 104 -3.94 -0.48 -16.41
C LEU A 104 -3.70 0.42 -15.19
N PRO A 105 -4.34 1.60 -15.09
CA PRO A 105 -4.34 2.37 -13.86
C PRO A 105 -4.96 1.59 -12.70
N ALA A 106 -4.37 1.66 -11.51
CA ALA A 106 -4.80 0.91 -10.33
C ALA A 106 -6.28 1.11 -9.96
N ARG A 107 -6.84 2.29 -10.24
CA ARG A 107 -8.28 2.59 -10.03
C ARG A 107 -9.22 1.67 -10.81
N PHE A 108 -8.83 1.25 -12.02
CA PHE A 108 -9.64 0.35 -12.83
C PHE A 108 -9.62 -1.08 -12.27
N LYS A 109 -8.46 -1.54 -11.79
CA LYS A 109 -8.34 -2.83 -11.10
C LYS A 109 -9.20 -2.86 -9.86
N PHE A 110 -9.06 -1.83 -9.01
CA PHE A 110 -9.85 -1.68 -7.79
C PHE A 110 -11.36 -1.66 -8.05
N LEU A 111 -11.82 -0.94 -9.09
CA LEU A 111 -13.23 -0.91 -9.46
C LEU A 111 -13.71 -2.29 -9.94
N ALA A 112 -12.92 -3.00 -10.74
CA ALA A 112 -13.24 -4.34 -11.20
C ALA A 112 -13.37 -5.34 -10.04
N GLU A 113 -12.46 -5.29 -9.08
CA GLU A 113 -12.51 -6.08 -7.85
C GLU A 113 -13.78 -5.80 -7.04
N LEU A 114 -14.15 -4.52 -6.92
CA LEU A 114 -15.36 -4.09 -6.20
C LEU A 114 -16.63 -4.58 -6.90
N VAL A 115 -16.69 -4.50 -8.23
CA VAL A 115 -17.80 -5.04 -9.03
C VAL A 115 -17.91 -6.56 -8.89
N ALA A 116 -16.79 -7.27 -8.97
CA ALA A 116 -16.74 -8.72 -8.79
C ALA A 116 -17.19 -9.16 -7.40
N ALA A 117 -16.72 -8.47 -6.34
CA ALA A 117 -17.12 -8.71 -4.95
C ALA A 117 -18.61 -8.36 -4.72
N GLY A 118 -19.09 -7.27 -5.33
CA GLY A 118 -20.50 -6.90 -5.31
C GLY A 118 -21.41 -7.95 -5.95
N ALA A 119 -20.99 -8.55 -7.07
CA ALA A 119 -21.72 -9.63 -7.71
C ALA A 119 -21.86 -10.86 -6.79
N LEU A 120 -20.81 -11.20 -6.01
CA LEU A 120 -20.88 -12.25 -5.01
C LEU A 120 -21.92 -11.93 -3.92
N CYS A 121 -21.94 -10.69 -3.41
CA CYS A 121 -22.92 -10.26 -2.40
C CYS A 121 -24.36 -10.37 -2.94
N VAL A 122 -24.60 -9.97 -4.20
CA VAL A 122 -25.92 -10.11 -4.86
C VAL A 122 -26.34 -11.57 -5.01
N ALA A 123 -25.38 -12.48 -5.25
CA ALA A 123 -25.63 -13.92 -5.31
C ALA A 123 -25.83 -14.56 -3.92
N GLY A 124 -25.82 -13.77 -2.83
CA GLY A 124 -25.98 -14.26 -1.46
C GLY A 124 -24.70 -14.75 -0.79
N VAL A 125 -23.54 -14.51 -1.40
CA VAL A 125 -22.24 -14.82 -0.78
C VAL A 125 -21.77 -13.61 0.00
N GLN A 126 -22.07 -13.59 1.30
CA GLN A 126 -21.71 -12.50 2.19
C GLN A 126 -21.42 -12.98 3.60
N ILE A 127 -20.67 -12.21 4.35
CA ILE A 127 -20.41 -12.41 5.78
C ILE A 127 -21.68 -12.01 6.53
N GLY A 128 -22.54 -12.97 6.89
CA GLY A 128 -23.83 -12.71 7.52
C GLY A 128 -23.73 -12.68 9.04
N ASP A 129 -23.53 -13.86 9.63
CA ASP A 129 -23.50 -14.04 11.07
C ASP A 129 -22.09 -14.43 11.53
N LEU A 130 -21.63 -13.81 12.61
CA LEU A 130 -20.37 -14.15 13.28
C LEU A 130 -20.66 -14.99 14.53
N GLY A 131 -20.51 -16.30 14.44
CA GLY A 131 -20.53 -17.19 15.60
C GLY A 131 -19.21 -17.07 16.36
N ILE A 132 -19.22 -16.44 17.54
CA ILE A 132 -18.03 -16.20 18.36
C ILE A 132 -17.76 -17.40 19.26
N THR A 133 -18.79 -17.94 19.89
CA THR A 133 -18.78 -19.15 20.76
C THR A 133 -20.06 -19.94 20.56
N GLU A 134 -20.13 -21.19 21.11
CA GLU A 134 -21.38 -21.93 21.18
C GLU A 134 -22.42 -21.10 21.96
N GLY A 135 -23.40 -20.52 21.25
CA GLY A 135 -24.49 -19.69 21.81
C GLY A 135 -24.33 -18.17 21.63
N LEU A 136 -23.17 -17.65 21.23
CA LEU A 136 -22.99 -16.21 20.91
C LEU A 136 -22.84 -16.02 19.41
N VAL A 137 -23.93 -15.67 18.73
CA VAL A 137 -23.96 -15.33 17.30
C VAL A 137 -24.29 -13.85 17.18
N VAL A 138 -23.41 -13.10 16.53
CA VAL A 138 -23.62 -11.69 16.20
C VAL A 138 -24.04 -11.58 14.75
N SER A 139 -25.31 -11.21 14.53
CA SER A 139 -25.79 -10.96 13.17
C SER A 139 -25.35 -9.57 12.69
N LEU A 140 -24.65 -9.53 11.57
CA LEU A 140 -24.14 -8.29 10.99
C LEU A 140 -25.18 -7.53 10.19
N GLY A 141 -26.26 -8.17 9.77
CA GLY A 141 -27.30 -7.55 8.96
C GLY A 141 -26.73 -6.85 7.74
N TRP A 142 -27.07 -5.56 7.56
CA TRP A 142 -26.59 -4.75 6.43
C TRP A 142 -25.04 -4.53 6.42
N LEU A 143 -24.36 -4.64 7.58
CA LEU A 143 -22.90 -4.53 7.66
C LEU A 143 -22.18 -5.70 7.00
N GLY A 144 -22.85 -6.82 6.76
CA GLY A 144 -22.29 -7.97 6.08
C GLY A 144 -21.77 -7.66 4.70
N VAL A 145 -22.49 -6.85 3.93
CA VAL A 145 -22.07 -6.45 2.56
C VAL A 145 -20.78 -5.64 2.58
N PRO A 146 -20.68 -4.48 3.26
CA PRO A 146 -19.43 -3.71 3.27
C PRO A 146 -18.26 -4.49 3.86
N LEU A 147 -18.48 -5.36 4.84
CA LEU A 147 -17.42 -6.20 5.38
C LEU A 147 -16.94 -7.24 4.37
N THR A 148 -17.86 -7.84 3.60
CA THR A 148 -17.51 -8.77 2.50
C THR A 148 -16.72 -8.08 1.41
N LEU A 149 -17.14 -6.88 0.99
CA LEU A 149 -16.42 -6.07 0.00
C LEU A 149 -15.00 -5.75 0.49
N LEU A 150 -14.88 -5.29 1.74
CA LEU A 150 -13.58 -4.99 2.35
C LEU A 150 -12.68 -6.24 2.43
N TRP A 151 -13.25 -7.38 2.81
CA TRP A 151 -12.54 -8.65 2.89
C TRP A 151 -12.05 -9.11 1.53
N VAL A 152 -12.94 -9.21 0.55
CA VAL A 152 -12.59 -9.72 -0.78
C VAL A 152 -11.59 -8.81 -1.48
N VAL A 153 -11.84 -7.50 -1.52
CA VAL A 153 -10.94 -6.54 -2.16
C VAL A 153 -9.62 -6.42 -1.37
N GLY A 154 -9.68 -6.42 -0.04
CA GLY A 154 -8.51 -6.35 0.83
C GLY A 154 -7.56 -7.53 0.63
N ILE A 155 -8.08 -8.77 0.63
CA ILE A 155 -7.29 -9.98 0.39
C ILE A 155 -6.76 -10.03 -1.04
N THR A 156 -7.57 -9.66 -2.04
CA THR A 156 -7.13 -9.60 -3.45
C THR A 156 -5.90 -8.70 -3.59
N ASN A 157 -5.97 -7.50 -3.04
CA ASN A 157 -4.84 -6.57 -3.06
C ASN A 157 -3.66 -7.03 -2.20
N ALA A 158 -3.90 -7.69 -1.05
CA ALA A 158 -2.84 -8.21 -0.20
C ALA A 158 -2.02 -9.30 -0.91
N VAL A 159 -2.68 -10.23 -1.61
CA VAL A 159 -2.00 -11.25 -2.41
C VAL A 159 -1.26 -10.63 -3.59
N ASN A 160 -1.88 -9.66 -4.29
CA ASN A 160 -1.25 -8.97 -5.42
C ASN A 160 0.01 -8.19 -4.98
N LEU A 161 -0.04 -7.45 -3.86
CA LEU A 161 1.13 -6.73 -3.34
C LEU A 161 2.24 -7.66 -2.81
N SER A 162 1.90 -8.90 -2.44
CA SER A 162 2.87 -9.91 -2.00
C SER A 162 3.60 -10.60 -3.15
N ASP A 163 3.17 -10.39 -4.41
CA ASP A 163 3.83 -10.97 -5.59
C ASP A 163 5.10 -10.17 -5.98
N GLY A 164 5.98 -9.98 -5.01
CA GLY A 164 7.23 -9.22 -5.18
C GLY A 164 8.49 -10.07 -5.19
N LEU A 165 8.43 -11.36 -4.81
CA LEU A 165 9.55 -12.30 -4.82
C LEU A 165 9.15 -13.63 -5.45
N ASP A 166 10.13 -14.28 -6.11
CA ASP A 166 9.96 -15.58 -6.76
C ASP A 166 9.33 -16.61 -5.80
N GLY A 167 8.18 -17.13 -6.16
CA GLY A 167 7.45 -18.14 -5.41
C GLY A 167 6.66 -17.64 -4.21
N LEU A 168 6.86 -16.40 -3.76
CA LEU A 168 6.28 -15.91 -2.49
C LEU A 168 4.75 -15.96 -2.51
N ALA A 169 4.11 -15.24 -3.43
CA ALA A 169 2.66 -15.17 -3.50
C ALA A 169 2.02 -16.53 -3.84
N ALA A 170 2.63 -17.28 -4.77
CA ALA A 170 2.15 -18.63 -5.14
C ALA A 170 2.18 -19.59 -3.95
N GLY A 171 3.26 -19.59 -3.16
CA GLY A 171 3.36 -20.50 -2.02
C GLY A 171 2.49 -20.14 -0.84
N ILE A 172 2.40 -18.85 -0.49
CA ILE A 172 1.45 -18.40 0.56
C ILE A 172 0.00 -18.73 0.13
N SER A 173 -0.35 -18.49 -1.14
CA SER A 173 -1.66 -18.84 -1.68
C SER A 173 -1.91 -20.34 -1.62
N ALA A 174 -0.91 -21.17 -1.90
CA ALA A 174 -1.01 -22.63 -1.77
C ALA A 174 -1.29 -23.05 -0.31
N ILE A 175 -0.61 -22.44 0.66
CA ILE A 175 -0.86 -22.70 2.08
C ILE A 175 -2.28 -22.26 2.45
N ALA A 176 -2.71 -21.07 2.04
CA ALA A 176 -4.06 -20.56 2.32
C ALA A 176 -5.16 -21.44 1.69
N CYS A 177 -4.99 -21.86 0.43
CA CYS A 177 -5.90 -22.81 -0.21
C CYS A 177 -5.90 -24.17 0.49
N GLY A 178 -4.74 -24.64 0.96
CA GLY A 178 -4.63 -25.88 1.77
C GLY A 178 -5.45 -25.80 3.06
N VAL A 179 -5.40 -24.68 3.74
CA VAL A 179 -6.23 -24.40 4.93
C VAL A 179 -7.71 -24.43 4.59
N ILE A 180 -8.12 -23.75 3.52
CA ILE A 180 -9.51 -23.76 3.05
C ILE A 180 -9.95 -25.17 2.70
N ALA A 181 -9.09 -25.97 2.05
CA ALA A 181 -9.40 -27.36 1.75
C ALA A 181 -9.64 -28.21 2.99
N VAL A 182 -8.79 -28.09 4.02
CA VAL A 182 -8.96 -28.77 5.31
C VAL A 182 -10.26 -28.37 5.99
N LEU A 183 -10.55 -27.05 6.05
CA LEU A 183 -11.81 -26.54 6.61
C LEU A 183 -13.03 -27.05 5.85
N ALA A 184 -12.97 -27.00 4.51
CA ALA A 184 -14.07 -27.43 3.66
C ALA A 184 -14.35 -28.92 3.80
N ILE A 185 -13.30 -29.76 3.88
CA ILE A 185 -13.44 -31.20 4.12
C ILE A 185 -14.01 -31.47 5.51
N HIS A 186 -13.53 -30.76 6.52
CA HIS A 186 -14.01 -30.92 7.92
C HIS A 186 -15.48 -30.49 8.09
N SER A 187 -15.94 -29.49 7.34
CA SER A 187 -17.33 -28.99 7.37
C SER A 187 -18.24 -29.60 6.32
N ASP A 188 -17.84 -30.70 5.69
CA ASP A 188 -18.56 -31.39 4.60
C ASP A 188 -18.95 -30.45 3.43
N ASN A 189 -18.19 -29.38 3.23
CA ASN A 189 -18.36 -28.47 2.09
C ASN A 189 -17.58 -28.98 0.85
N ALA A 190 -18.14 -29.99 0.18
CA ALA A 190 -17.50 -30.66 -0.94
C ALA A 190 -17.12 -29.71 -2.08
N ILE A 191 -17.90 -28.63 -2.29
CA ILE A 191 -17.69 -27.67 -3.36
C ILE A 191 -16.41 -26.86 -3.09
N MET A 192 -16.30 -26.28 -1.90
CA MET A 192 -15.12 -25.49 -1.56
C MET A 192 -13.88 -26.37 -1.40
N ALA A 193 -14.03 -27.64 -0.99
CA ALA A 193 -12.94 -28.62 -0.99
C ALA A 193 -12.39 -28.85 -2.42
N VAL A 194 -13.26 -29.01 -3.42
CA VAL A 194 -12.87 -29.15 -4.81
C VAL A 194 -12.16 -27.90 -5.32
N PHE A 195 -12.71 -26.70 -5.08
CA PHE A 195 -12.09 -25.44 -5.47
C PHE A 195 -10.69 -25.27 -4.86
N ALA A 196 -10.59 -25.43 -3.56
CA ALA A 196 -9.34 -25.26 -2.85
C ALA A 196 -8.29 -26.29 -3.27
N LEU A 197 -8.65 -27.57 -3.42
CA LEU A 197 -7.73 -28.62 -3.87
C LEU A 197 -7.29 -28.43 -5.34
N ALA A 198 -8.16 -27.93 -6.21
CA ALA A 198 -7.78 -27.57 -7.57
C ALA A 198 -6.73 -26.47 -7.59
N LEU A 199 -6.91 -25.42 -6.76
CA LEU A 199 -5.94 -24.34 -6.62
C LEU A 199 -4.62 -24.83 -6.01
N VAL A 200 -4.66 -25.62 -4.94
CA VAL A 200 -3.44 -26.19 -4.34
C VAL A 200 -2.67 -27.03 -5.35
N GLY A 201 -3.37 -27.90 -6.11
CA GLY A 201 -2.75 -28.71 -7.15
C GLY A 201 -2.11 -27.85 -8.24
N SER A 202 -2.88 -26.89 -8.77
CA SER A 202 -2.39 -25.95 -9.78
C SER A 202 -1.15 -25.19 -9.31
N LEU A 203 -1.18 -24.65 -8.09
CA LEU A 203 -0.06 -23.92 -7.49
C LEU A 203 1.15 -24.83 -7.22
N SER A 204 0.93 -26.07 -6.81
CA SER A 204 2.01 -27.06 -6.62
C SER A 204 2.77 -27.31 -7.92
N GLY A 205 2.06 -27.49 -9.03
CA GLY A 205 2.67 -27.65 -10.36
C GLY A 205 3.34 -26.37 -10.86
N PHE A 206 2.71 -25.21 -10.66
CA PHE A 206 3.24 -23.92 -11.07
C PHE A 206 4.53 -23.54 -10.31
N LEU A 207 4.60 -23.80 -9.00
CA LEU A 207 5.76 -23.50 -8.15
C LEU A 207 7.05 -24.16 -8.64
N VAL A 208 7.01 -25.27 -9.35
CA VAL A 208 8.18 -25.90 -9.99
C VAL A 208 8.89 -24.93 -10.95
N PHE A 209 8.13 -24.00 -11.55
CA PHE A 209 8.66 -23.01 -12.49
C PHE A 209 8.78 -21.61 -11.90
N ASN A 210 8.01 -21.30 -10.85
CA ASN A 210 7.97 -19.97 -10.23
C ASN A 210 8.88 -19.83 -9.00
N PHE A 211 9.31 -20.96 -8.36
CA PHE A 211 10.23 -20.89 -7.22
C PHE A 211 11.62 -20.42 -7.64
N ASN A 212 12.31 -19.72 -6.72
CA ASN A 212 13.60 -19.06 -7.00
C ASN A 212 14.71 -20.05 -7.42
N PRO A 213 15.39 -19.85 -8.57
CA PRO A 213 15.23 -18.75 -9.54
C PRO A 213 14.05 -18.96 -10.49
N ALA A 214 13.12 -18.00 -10.54
CA ALA A 214 11.89 -18.15 -11.31
C ALA A 214 12.15 -18.18 -12.83
N LYS A 215 11.43 -19.09 -13.52
CA LYS A 215 11.38 -19.18 -14.99
C LYS A 215 10.18 -18.44 -15.55
N VAL A 216 9.18 -18.13 -14.72
CA VAL A 216 7.95 -17.41 -15.02
C VAL A 216 7.43 -16.70 -13.77
N PHE A 217 6.97 -15.48 -13.91
CA PHE A 217 6.24 -14.76 -12.87
C PHE A 217 4.73 -14.99 -13.02
N MET A 218 4.02 -14.92 -11.91
CA MET A 218 2.57 -15.11 -11.87
C MET A 218 1.85 -14.00 -12.63
N GLY A 219 2.30 -12.76 -12.46
CA GLY A 219 1.67 -11.56 -13.02
C GLY A 219 0.39 -11.17 -12.28
N ASP A 220 -0.16 -10.02 -12.66
CA ASP A 220 -1.39 -9.50 -12.08
C ASP A 220 -2.59 -10.41 -12.39
N CYS A 221 -2.59 -11.08 -13.54
CA CYS A 221 -3.63 -12.06 -13.88
C CYS A 221 -3.71 -13.21 -12.87
N GLY A 222 -2.57 -13.69 -12.38
CA GLY A 222 -2.54 -14.77 -11.40
C GLY A 222 -2.80 -14.31 -9.98
N SER A 223 -2.14 -13.23 -9.54
CA SER A 223 -2.24 -12.75 -8.16
C SER A 223 -3.63 -12.19 -7.81
N LEU A 224 -4.26 -11.44 -8.72
CA LEU A 224 -5.64 -10.96 -8.55
C LEU A 224 -6.64 -12.12 -8.55
N PHE A 225 -6.50 -13.06 -9.49
CA PHE A 225 -7.35 -14.27 -9.56
C PHE A 225 -7.26 -15.10 -8.27
N LEU A 226 -6.05 -15.36 -7.77
CA LEU A 226 -5.84 -16.12 -6.54
C LEU A 226 -6.40 -15.41 -5.33
N GLY A 227 -6.05 -14.13 -5.15
CA GLY A 227 -6.51 -13.33 -4.02
C GLY A 227 -8.05 -13.28 -3.96
N PHE A 228 -8.69 -13.01 -5.10
CA PHE A 228 -10.15 -12.99 -5.20
C PHE A 228 -10.76 -14.37 -4.89
N THR A 229 -10.24 -15.43 -5.49
CA THR A 229 -10.81 -16.78 -5.30
C THR A 229 -10.60 -17.29 -3.88
N ILE A 230 -9.45 -17.03 -3.26
CA ILE A 230 -9.16 -17.38 -1.86
C ILE A 230 -10.15 -16.65 -0.93
N ALA A 231 -10.30 -15.34 -1.10
CA ALA A 231 -11.18 -14.53 -0.28
C ALA A 231 -12.66 -14.95 -0.42
N ALA A 232 -13.14 -15.14 -1.64
CA ALA A 232 -14.51 -15.58 -1.90
C ALA A 232 -14.76 -17.01 -1.36
N SER A 233 -13.82 -17.93 -1.55
CA SER A 233 -13.92 -19.30 -1.02
C SER A 233 -13.94 -19.31 0.50
N SER A 234 -13.16 -18.45 1.19
CA SER A 234 -13.19 -18.32 2.64
C SER A 234 -14.56 -17.89 3.14
N VAL A 235 -15.21 -16.91 2.48
CA VAL A 235 -16.58 -16.48 2.82
C VAL A 235 -17.58 -17.60 2.58
N MET A 236 -17.47 -18.35 1.46
CA MET A 236 -18.36 -19.48 1.18
C MET A 236 -18.17 -20.68 2.14
N CYS A 237 -17.01 -20.80 2.76
CA CYS A 237 -16.78 -21.80 3.82
C CYS A 237 -17.47 -21.46 5.15
N MET A 238 -17.75 -20.15 5.41
CA MET A 238 -18.36 -19.72 6.67
C MET A 238 -19.81 -20.18 6.85
N THR A 239 -20.53 -20.42 5.78
CA THR A 239 -21.98 -20.70 5.83
C THR A 239 -22.34 -22.00 6.55
N LYS A 240 -21.37 -22.88 6.86
CA LYS A 240 -21.59 -24.18 7.50
C LYS A 240 -20.74 -24.46 8.74
N SER A 241 -19.80 -23.59 9.11
CA SER A 241 -18.97 -23.73 10.31
C SER A 241 -19.07 -22.48 11.18
N SER A 242 -18.53 -22.52 12.39
CA SER A 242 -18.44 -21.32 13.23
C SER A 242 -17.71 -20.21 12.43
N ALA A 243 -18.39 -19.11 12.21
CA ALA A 243 -17.98 -18.07 11.27
C ALA A 243 -16.60 -17.47 11.58
N VAL A 244 -16.24 -17.41 12.88
CA VAL A 244 -14.92 -16.92 13.31
C VAL A 244 -13.79 -17.81 12.78
N ILE A 245 -13.95 -19.12 12.84
CA ILE A 245 -12.92 -20.07 12.36
C ILE A 245 -12.79 -20.00 10.85
N GLY A 246 -13.91 -19.86 10.12
CA GLY A 246 -13.94 -19.75 8.68
C GLY A 246 -13.17 -18.57 8.11
N LEU A 247 -13.12 -17.41 8.80
CA LEU A 247 -12.31 -16.25 8.42
C LEU A 247 -10.95 -16.21 9.10
N ALA A 248 -10.87 -16.63 10.37
CA ALA A 248 -9.65 -16.53 11.16
C ALA A 248 -8.50 -17.36 10.57
N LEU A 249 -8.76 -18.59 10.12
CA LEU A 249 -7.72 -19.45 9.56
C LEU A 249 -7.16 -18.95 8.23
N PRO A 250 -7.99 -18.57 7.21
CA PRO A 250 -7.48 -17.87 6.04
C PRO A 250 -6.79 -16.55 6.37
N ALA A 251 -7.29 -15.78 7.36
CA ALA A 251 -6.63 -14.56 7.83
C ALA A 251 -5.24 -14.83 8.43
N LEU A 252 -5.06 -15.92 9.17
CA LEU A 252 -3.76 -16.35 9.69
C LEU A 252 -2.81 -16.81 8.58
N ALA A 253 -3.33 -17.56 7.60
CA ALA A 253 -2.56 -18.00 6.44
C ALA A 253 -2.08 -16.81 5.58
N LEU A 254 -2.89 -15.78 5.48
CA LEU A 254 -2.59 -14.54 4.77
C LEU A 254 -2.13 -13.40 5.71
N GLY A 255 -1.81 -13.72 6.96
CA GLY A 255 -1.48 -12.72 7.99
C GLY A 255 -0.33 -11.81 7.57
N ILE A 256 0.77 -12.38 7.04
CA ILE A 256 1.89 -11.58 6.55
C ILE A 256 1.48 -10.66 5.38
N PRO A 257 0.83 -11.12 4.29
CA PRO A 257 0.26 -10.27 3.26
C PRO A 257 -0.68 -9.17 3.77
N ILE A 258 -1.61 -9.52 4.66
CA ILE A 258 -2.59 -8.58 5.21
C ILE A 258 -1.89 -7.48 6.01
N PHE A 259 -1.02 -7.83 6.95
CA PHE A 259 -0.30 -6.85 7.75
C PHE A 259 0.62 -5.98 6.91
N ASP A 260 1.34 -6.58 5.94
CA ASP A 260 2.23 -5.83 5.04
C ASP A 260 1.47 -4.77 4.23
N THR A 261 0.32 -5.16 3.68
CA THR A 261 -0.57 -4.25 2.94
C THR A 261 -1.15 -3.17 3.86
N LEU A 262 -1.67 -3.55 5.03
CA LEU A 262 -2.27 -2.62 5.99
C LEU A 262 -1.25 -1.56 6.46
N PHE A 263 -0.04 -1.98 6.86
CA PHE A 263 1.00 -1.05 7.28
C PHE A 263 1.52 -0.18 6.14
N SER A 264 1.61 -0.71 4.93
CA SER A 264 1.99 0.06 3.75
C SER A 264 0.95 1.15 3.44
N MET A 265 -0.35 0.80 3.47
CA MET A 265 -1.45 1.76 3.28
C MET A 265 -1.48 2.80 4.40
N LEU A 266 -1.36 2.39 5.67
CA LEU A 266 -1.36 3.30 6.82
C LEU A 266 -0.20 4.29 6.73
N ARG A 267 1.00 3.84 6.40
CA ARG A 267 2.16 4.71 6.22
C ARG A 267 1.92 5.73 5.10
N ARG A 268 1.44 5.30 3.92
CA ARG A 268 1.15 6.19 2.79
C ARG A 268 0.08 7.22 3.16
N PHE A 269 -0.97 6.80 3.86
CA PHE A 269 -2.01 7.69 4.36
C PHE A 269 -1.44 8.76 5.31
N LEU A 270 -0.65 8.34 6.29
CA LEU A 270 0.01 9.25 7.24
C LEU A 270 0.99 10.20 6.53
N GLU A 271 1.74 9.72 5.53
CA GLU A 271 2.66 10.53 4.73
C GLU A 271 1.93 11.40 3.68
N ARG A 272 0.61 11.32 3.57
CA ARG A 272 -0.20 12.00 2.55
C ARG A 272 0.27 11.72 1.13
N ARG A 273 0.70 10.50 0.87
CA ARG A 273 1.05 10.01 -0.46
C ARG A 273 -0.13 9.27 -1.05
N SER A 274 -0.15 9.13 -2.38
CA SER A 274 -1.11 8.26 -3.05
C SER A 274 -1.03 6.83 -2.51
N LEU A 275 -2.17 6.22 -2.18
CA LEU A 275 -2.26 4.84 -1.72
C LEU A 275 -1.72 3.84 -2.77
N PHE A 276 -1.72 4.23 -4.05
CA PHE A 276 -1.22 3.43 -5.17
C PHE A 276 0.24 3.72 -5.54
N ALA A 277 0.94 4.60 -4.79
CA ALA A 277 2.35 4.88 -5.06
C ALA A 277 3.22 3.65 -4.77
N PRO A 278 4.27 3.38 -5.56
CA PRO A 278 5.21 2.29 -5.29
C PRO A 278 5.89 2.45 -3.92
N ASP A 279 6.05 1.34 -3.19
CA ASP A 279 6.71 1.29 -1.89
C ASP A 279 7.76 0.18 -1.85
N ARG A 280 8.90 0.43 -1.19
CA ARG A 280 9.97 -0.55 -0.97
C ARG A 280 10.04 -1.03 0.48
N SER A 281 9.12 -0.61 1.34
CA SER A 281 9.16 -0.92 2.77
C SER A 281 8.33 -2.15 3.13
N HIS A 282 8.03 -3.02 2.16
CA HIS A 282 7.34 -4.27 2.39
C HIS A 282 8.19 -5.24 3.21
N PHE A 283 7.54 -6.12 3.97
CA PHE A 283 8.17 -7.08 4.86
C PHE A 283 9.24 -7.93 4.16
N HIS A 284 8.91 -8.45 2.98
CA HIS A 284 9.85 -9.25 2.19
C HIS A 284 11.07 -8.47 1.72
N HIS A 285 10.95 -7.19 1.36
CA HIS A 285 12.08 -6.33 1.03
C HIS A 285 12.97 -6.07 2.25
N ARG A 286 12.38 -5.93 3.44
CA ARG A 286 13.14 -5.77 4.68
C ARG A 286 13.98 -6.99 5.04
N LEU A 287 13.49 -8.19 4.76
CA LEU A 287 14.30 -9.40 4.92
C LEU A 287 15.52 -9.39 3.98
N LEU A 288 15.35 -8.92 2.74
CA LEU A 288 16.48 -8.75 1.81
C LEU A 288 17.47 -7.67 2.29
N ASP A 289 16.98 -6.55 2.82
CA ASP A 289 17.80 -5.47 3.39
C ASP A 289 18.61 -5.95 4.61
N LEU A 290 18.09 -6.93 5.38
CA LEU A 290 18.80 -7.61 6.47
C LEU A 290 19.88 -8.61 5.99
N GLY A 291 20.04 -8.77 4.66
CA GLY A 291 21.06 -9.62 4.06
C GLY A 291 20.63 -11.06 3.74
N PHE A 292 19.36 -11.40 3.95
CA PHE A 292 18.86 -12.73 3.54
C PHE A 292 18.81 -12.84 2.01
N ARG A 293 19.20 -13.99 1.46
CA ARG A 293 18.98 -14.30 0.05
C ARG A 293 17.49 -14.50 -0.19
N GLN A 294 17.00 -14.17 -1.39
CA GLN A 294 15.57 -14.28 -1.78
C GLN A 294 14.93 -15.61 -1.37
N ARG A 295 15.60 -16.74 -1.68
CA ARG A 295 15.12 -18.08 -1.30
C ARG A 295 14.91 -18.24 0.20
N HIS A 296 15.84 -17.75 1.03
CA HIS A 296 15.74 -17.86 2.49
C HIS A 296 14.64 -16.96 3.04
N ALA A 297 14.49 -15.75 2.51
CA ALA A 297 13.41 -14.85 2.89
C ALA A 297 12.03 -15.48 2.63
N VAL A 298 11.82 -16.10 1.46
CA VAL A 298 10.58 -16.80 1.10
C VAL A 298 10.34 -18.01 2.03
N MET A 299 11.38 -18.81 2.30
CA MET A 299 11.26 -19.97 3.21
C MET A 299 10.93 -19.56 4.64
N ILE A 300 11.50 -18.46 5.14
CA ILE A 300 11.15 -17.90 6.46
C ILE A 300 9.68 -17.50 6.50
N ILE A 301 9.19 -16.83 5.47
CA ILE A 301 7.78 -16.41 5.38
C ILE A 301 6.86 -17.64 5.35
N TYR A 302 7.19 -18.67 4.56
CA TYR A 302 6.43 -19.92 4.54
C TYR A 302 6.39 -20.60 5.92
N LEU A 303 7.54 -20.69 6.59
CA LEU A 303 7.63 -21.29 7.93
C LEU A 303 6.74 -20.53 8.93
N LEU A 304 6.82 -19.20 8.95
CA LEU A 304 6.01 -18.36 9.81
C LEU A 304 4.51 -18.53 9.51
N THR A 305 4.14 -18.60 8.23
CA THR A 305 2.77 -18.85 7.79
C THR A 305 2.28 -20.22 8.25
N LEU A 306 3.08 -21.27 8.05
CA LEU A 306 2.74 -22.64 8.48
C LEU A 306 2.62 -22.75 10.00
N LEU A 307 3.48 -22.09 10.77
CA LEU A 307 3.36 -22.04 12.23
C LEU A 307 2.09 -21.33 12.67
N SER A 308 1.75 -20.18 12.07
CA SER A 308 0.52 -19.45 12.36
C SER A 308 -0.73 -20.29 12.05
N VAL A 309 -0.73 -20.97 10.91
CA VAL A 309 -1.81 -21.86 10.47
C VAL A 309 -1.90 -23.09 11.38
N GLY A 310 -0.77 -23.73 11.69
CA GLY A 310 -0.74 -24.93 12.58
C GLY A 310 -1.31 -24.61 13.95
N LEU A 311 -0.94 -23.47 14.51
CA LEU A 311 -1.49 -22.99 15.76
C LEU A 311 -2.99 -22.66 15.65
N GLY A 312 -3.42 -22.07 14.54
CA GLY A 312 -4.83 -21.80 14.25
C GLY A 312 -5.66 -23.08 14.08
N LEU A 313 -5.13 -24.12 13.40
CA LEU A 313 -5.79 -25.43 13.31
C LEU A 313 -5.89 -26.14 14.66
N PHE A 314 -4.86 -26.04 15.50
CA PHE A 314 -4.91 -26.53 16.88
C PHE A 314 -6.06 -25.88 17.68
N MET A 315 -6.26 -24.57 17.53
CA MET A 315 -7.37 -23.84 18.15
C MET A 315 -8.75 -24.33 17.67
N MET A 316 -8.86 -24.73 16.40
CA MET A 316 -10.12 -25.24 15.85
C MET A 316 -10.63 -26.49 16.62
N VAL A 317 -9.73 -27.28 17.17
CA VAL A 317 -10.04 -28.50 17.94
C VAL A 317 -10.54 -28.15 19.33
N SER A 318 -10.04 -27.09 19.97
CA SER A 318 -10.32 -26.75 21.36
C SER A 318 -11.65 -26.03 21.61
N ARG A 319 -12.20 -25.31 20.60
CA ARG A 319 -13.52 -24.63 20.61
C ARG A 319 -13.86 -23.73 21.83
N ASP A 320 -12.89 -23.40 22.66
CA ASP A 320 -13.05 -22.63 23.88
C ASP A 320 -12.67 -21.15 23.72
N LEU A 321 -13.00 -20.33 24.71
CA LEU A 321 -12.58 -18.91 24.81
C LEU A 321 -11.06 -18.76 24.74
N SER A 322 -10.30 -19.77 25.15
CA SER A 322 -8.86 -19.89 25.00
C SER A 322 -8.41 -19.71 23.53
N SER A 323 -9.25 -20.12 22.56
CA SER A 323 -8.99 -19.96 21.14
C SER A 323 -8.84 -18.48 20.72
N LEU A 324 -9.68 -17.58 21.25
CA LEU A 324 -9.59 -16.14 20.99
C LEU A 324 -8.32 -15.52 21.58
N ILE A 325 -7.90 -15.99 22.76
CA ILE A 325 -6.67 -15.53 23.42
C ILE A 325 -5.46 -15.92 22.58
N VAL A 326 -5.41 -17.17 22.11
CA VAL A 326 -4.32 -17.66 21.25
C VAL A 326 -4.32 -16.94 19.91
N PHE A 327 -5.49 -16.73 19.29
CA PHE A 327 -5.60 -15.93 18.06
C PHE A 327 -5.05 -14.50 18.24
N GLY A 328 -5.48 -13.83 19.31
CA GLY A 328 -4.96 -12.52 19.69
C GLY A 328 -3.44 -12.53 19.91
N GLY A 329 -2.94 -13.58 20.60
CA GLY A 329 -1.50 -13.79 20.81
C GLY A 329 -0.71 -13.93 19.50
N ILE A 330 -1.24 -14.68 18.52
CA ILE A 330 -0.61 -14.81 17.20
C ILE A 330 -0.58 -13.43 16.47
N LEU A 331 -1.68 -12.69 16.53
CA LEU A 331 -1.73 -11.36 15.91
C LEU A 331 -0.69 -10.41 16.55
N VAL A 332 -0.58 -10.43 17.89
CA VAL A 332 0.43 -9.65 18.62
C VAL A 332 1.84 -10.11 18.24
N LEU A 333 2.08 -11.42 18.15
CA LEU A 333 3.38 -11.96 17.71
C LEU A 333 3.75 -11.49 16.30
N LEU A 334 2.79 -11.51 15.36
CA LEU A 334 2.99 -10.98 14.00
C LEU A 334 3.31 -9.48 14.04
N LEU A 335 2.59 -8.69 14.84
CA LEU A 335 2.87 -7.26 15.02
C LEU A 335 4.28 -7.01 15.56
N VAL A 336 4.70 -7.76 16.58
CA VAL A 336 6.05 -7.68 17.13
C VAL A 336 7.09 -8.05 16.08
N LEU A 337 6.85 -9.12 15.31
CA LEU A 337 7.72 -9.53 14.22
C LEU A 337 7.89 -8.44 13.16
N PHE A 338 6.79 -7.82 12.72
CA PHE A 338 6.83 -6.70 11.77
C PHE A 338 7.60 -5.49 12.32
N ARG A 339 7.49 -5.25 13.62
CA ARG A 339 8.24 -4.17 14.30
C ARG A 339 9.73 -4.49 14.37
N VAL A 340 10.11 -5.71 14.73
CA VAL A 340 11.51 -6.18 14.85
C VAL A 340 12.21 -6.16 13.50
N VAL A 341 11.56 -6.65 12.46
CA VAL A 341 12.08 -6.63 11.07
C VAL A 341 12.17 -5.20 10.52
N GLY A 342 11.59 -4.21 11.20
CA GLY A 342 11.65 -2.79 10.82
C GLY A 342 10.69 -2.43 9.67
N ALA A 343 9.70 -3.28 9.39
CA ALA A 343 8.63 -2.96 8.44
C ALA A 343 7.68 -1.89 9.03
N VAL A 344 7.56 -1.81 10.35
CA VAL A 344 6.75 -0.83 11.07
C VAL A 344 7.65 0.15 11.83
N ARG A 345 7.87 1.32 11.24
CA ARG A 345 8.65 2.43 11.83
C ARG A 345 7.75 3.60 12.23
N LEU A 346 6.71 3.31 13.03
CA LEU A 346 5.73 4.31 13.46
C LEU A 346 6.38 5.53 14.14
N GLY A 347 7.43 5.33 14.93
CA GLY A 347 8.15 6.42 15.58
C GLY A 347 8.76 7.40 14.58
N GLU A 348 9.49 6.92 13.56
CA GLU A 348 10.07 7.79 12.51
C GLU A 348 8.98 8.50 11.70
N THR A 349 7.87 7.82 11.40
CA THR A 349 6.74 8.40 10.68
C THR A 349 6.07 9.51 11.50
N LEU A 350 5.87 9.28 12.81
CA LEU A 350 5.31 10.27 13.72
C LEU A 350 6.23 11.48 13.89
N THR A 351 7.54 11.27 14.01
CA THR A 351 8.52 12.36 14.10
C THR A 351 8.50 13.21 12.84
N ARG A 352 8.52 12.59 11.65
CA ARG A 352 8.41 13.31 10.36
C ARG A 352 7.08 14.07 10.23
N LEU A 353 5.98 13.51 10.75
CA LEU A 353 4.68 14.19 10.77
C LEU A 353 4.70 15.40 11.69
N GLN A 354 5.31 15.29 12.88
CA GLN A 354 5.46 16.39 13.82
C GLN A 354 6.32 17.51 13.23
N GLU A 355 7.43 17.17 12.58
CA GLU A 355 8.30 18.13 11.89
C GLU A 355 7.54 18.85 10.77
N ARG A 356 6.80 18.11 9.92
CA ARG A 356 5.95 18.71 8.87
C ARG A 356 4.86 19.60 9.45
N TYR A 357 4.22 19.19 10.55
CA TYR A 357 3.19 20.00 11.21
C TYR A 357 3.80 21.29 11.78
N ARG A 358 4.95 21.20 12.46
CA ARG A 358 5.70 22.36 12.97
C ARG A 358 6.08 23.31 11.84
N PHE A 359 6.59 22.76 10.73
CA PHE A 359 6.95 23.55 9.55
C PHE A 359 5.72 24.24 8.92
N SER A 360 4.63 23.53 8.72
CA SER A 360 3.39 24.09 8.18
C SER A 360 2.79 25.16 9.10
N ARG A 361 2.88 24.99 10.41
CA ARG A 361 2.43 25.98 11.40
C ARG A 361 3.28 27.24 11.34
N ARG A 362 4.62 27.10 11.26
CA ARG A 362 5.53 28.23 11.08
C ARG A 362 5.22 29.01 9.80
N GLN A 363 4.99 28.30 8.70
CA GLN A 363 4.62 28.93 7.43
C GLN A 363 3.30 29.73 7.50
N ARG A 364 2.29 29.21 8.19
CA ARG A 364 1.01 29.93 8.35
C ARG A 364 1.21 31.23 9.17
N VAL A 365 1.96 31.14 10.26
CA VAL A 365 2.25 32.30 11.11
C VAL A 365 3.01 33.37 10.32
N GLN A 366 4.01 32.98 9.53
CA GLN A 366 4.78 33.89 8.68
C GLN A 366 3.89 34.55 7.60
N ARG A 367 3.00 33.79 6.98
CA ARG A 367 2.08 34.32 5.96
C ARG A 367 1.11 35.35 6.55
N THR A 368 0.51 35.05 7.70
CA THR A 368 -0.40 36.00 8.37
C THR A 368 0.34 37.26 8.81
N ALA A 369 1.57 37.14 9.34
CA ALA A 369 2.41 38.28 9.66
C ALA A 369 2.72 39.12 8.42
N PHE A 370 3.01 38.47 7.27
CA PHE A 370 3.28 39.18 6.01
C PHE A 370 2.04 39.94 5.50
N GLU A 371 0.86 39.34 5.53
CA GLU A 371 -0.40 39.99 5.10
C GLU A 371 -0.70 41.25 6.00
N HIS A 372 -0.46 41.15 7.29
CA HIS A 372 -0.60 42.29 8.22
C HIS A 372 0.38 43.43 7.91
N VAL A 373 1.63 43.09 7.61
CA VAL A 373 2.66 44.09 7.26
C VAL A 373 2.31 44.76 5.94
N GLN A 374 1.86 44.03 4.93
CA GLN A 374 1.40 44.57 3.65
C GLN A 374 0.31 45.63 3.81
N LEU A 375 -0.68 45.38 4.71
CA LEU A 375 -1.74 46.33 4.97
C LEU A 375 -1.22 47.61 5.63
N ARG A 376 -0.29 47.48 6.59
CA ARG A 376 0.30 48.63 7.28
C ARG A 376 1.19 49.47 6.36
N ILE A 377 1.98 48.88 5.49
CA ILE A 377 2.79 49.58 4.48
C ILE A 377 1.89 50.40 3.55
N ARG A 378 0.77 49.85 3.10
CA ARG A 378 -0.20 50.59 2.28
C ARG A 378 -0.86 51.78 2.98
N GLN A 379 -0.89 51.75 4.32
CA GLN A 379 -1.48 52.81 5.14
C GLN A 379 -0.47 53.87 5.56
N ALA A 380 0.82 53.68 5.31
CA ALA A 380 1.87 54.62 5.64
C ALA A 380 1.72 55.93 4.84
N ARG A 381 1.65 57.05 5.53
CA ARG A 381 1.40 58.37 4.93
C ARG A 381 2.67 59.18 4.68
N ASN A 382 3.80 58.75 5.24
CA ASN A 382 5.10 59.43 5.11
C ASN A 382 6.25 58.40 5.14
N ALA A 383 7.46 58.82 4.71
CA ALA A 383 8.65 58.00 4.62
C ALA A 383 9.06 57.40 5.99
N THR A 384 8.89 58.15 7.08
CA THR A 384 9.23 57.68 8.41
C THR A 384 8.34 56.54 8.89
N GLN A 385 7.02 56.64 8.66
CA GLN A 385 6.07 55.55 8.99
C GLN A 385 6.32 54.30 8.11
N TRP A 386 6.64 54.51 6.85
CA TRP A 386 6.99 53.44 5.93
C TRP A 386 8.23 52.70 6.42
N TRP A 387 9.33 53.43 6.74
CA TRP A 387 10.58 52.85 7.27
C TRP A 387 10.35 52.10 8.59
N GLN A 388 9.60 52.64 9.51
CA GLN A 388 9.25 51.97 10.76
C GLN A 388 8.52 50.66 10.51
N THR A 389 7.59 50.62 9.54
CA THR A 389 6.85 49.42 9.20
C THR A 389 7.75 48.37 8.55
N ILE A 390 8.72 48.79 7.73
CA ILE A 390 9.74 47.91 7.15
C ILE A 390 10.64 47.32 8.25
N CYS A 391 11.08 48.09 9.21
CA CYS A 391 11.86 47.62 10.36
C CYS A 391 11.08 46.62 11.22
N GLU A 392 9.80 46.86 11.45
CA GLU A 392 8.91 45.89 12.14
C GLU A 392 8.76 44.59 11.35
N ALA A 393 8.63 44.66 10.02
CA ALA A 393 8.60 43.51 9.16
C ALA A 393 9.88 42.69 9.24
N ALA A 394 11.03 43.35 9.19
CA ALA A 394 12.34 42.75 9.32
C ALA A 394 12.51 42.01 10.67
N GLY A 395 12.05 42.62 11.75
CA GLY A 395 12.07 41.97 13.07
C GLY A 395 11.18 40.74 13.16
N ARG A 396 9.98 40.78 12.57
CA ARG A 396 9.05 39.61 12.50
C ARG A 396 9.52 38.51 11.58
N MET A 397 10.40 38.84 10.63
CA MET A 397 10.99 37.86 9.66
C MET A 397 12.36 37.33 10.12
N ASP A 398 12.76 37.59 11.38
CA ASP A 398 14.04 37.18 11.98
C ASP A 398 15.26 37.66 11.18
N PHE A 399 15.22 38.92 10.72
CA PHE A 399 16.37 39.55 10.10
C PHE A 399 17.33 40.09 11.21
N ALA A 400 18.62 39.89 10.97
CA ALA A 400 19.65 40.42 11.88
C ALA A 400 19.74 41.92 11.75
N TRP A 401 19.75 42.43 10.53
CA TRP A 401 19.70 43.86 10.23
C TRP A 401 19.23 44.11 8.80
N ILE A 402 18.79 45.35 8.56
CA ILE A 402 18.48 45.87 7.23
C ILE A 402 19.10 47.25 7.09
N ALA A 403 19.57 47.60 5.91
CA ALA A 403 20.04 48.94 5.59
C ALA A 403 19.46 49.38 4.23
N LEU A 404 18.96 50.59 4.17
CA LEU A 404 18.52 51.27 2.96
C LEU A 404 19.57 52.31 2.57
N THR A 405 20.24 52.11 1.47
CA THR A 405 21.23 53.04 0.92
C THR A 405 20.61 53.81 -0.23
N THR A 406 20.64 55.12 -0.18
CA THR A 406 20.18 56.01 -1.22
C THR A 406 21.36 56.81 -1.73
N THR A 407 21.68 56.67 -3.03
CA THR A 407 22.74 57.42 -3.67
C THR A 407 22.11 58.51 -4.56
N GLY A 408 22.27 59.76 -4.19
CA GLY A 408 21.75 60.88 -4.96
C GLY A 408 22.49 61.10 -6.26
N GLY A 409 21.88 61.83 -7.24
CA GLY A 409 22.51 62.16 -8.52
C GLY A 409 23.76 63.08 -8.37
N ASP A 410 23.95 63.69 -7.19
CA ASP A 410 25.12 64.49 -6.79
C ASP A 410 26.26 63.66 -6.17
N GLY A 411 26.08 62.31 -6.08
CA GLY A 411 27.03 61.38 -5.47
C GLY A 411 27.00 61.33 -3.96
N ARG A 412 26.05 61.98 -3.27
CA ARG A 412 25.86 61.83 -1.85
C ARG A 412 25.18 60.50 -1.53
N VAL A 413 25.73 59.81 -0.50
CA VAL A 413 25.22 58.53 -0.04
C VAL A 413 24.63 58.69 1.37
N GLU A 414 23.34 58.42 1.50
CA GLU A 414 22.63 58.35 2.77
C GLU A 414 22.25 56.90 3.08
N THR A 415 22.53 56.44 4.33
CA THR A 415 22.22 55.07 4.72
C THR A 415 21.41 55.09 6.02
N GLU A 416 20.19 54.60 5.95
CA GLU A 416 19.35 54.28 7.12
C GLU A 416 19.52 52.82 7.49
N ARG A 417 19.82 52.54 8.78
CA ARG A 417 20.06 51.17 9.23
C ARG A 417 19.20 50.84 10.47
N TRP A 418 18.63 49.63 10.42
CA TRP A 418 17.96 49.02 11.55
C TRP A 418 18.65 47.67 11.90
N GLN A 419 18.76 47.35 13.19
CA GLN A 419 19.37 46.14 13.69
C GLN A 419 18.47 45.52 14.78
N SER A 420 18.33 44.18 14.74
CA SER A 420 17.59 43.43 15.74
C SER A 420 18.35 43.36 17.05
N THR A 421 17.68 43.63 18.18
CA THR A 421 18.22 43.47 19.52
C THR A 421 18.56 42.02 19.89
N ALA A 422 17.90 41.04 19.24
CA ALA A 422 18.14 39.62 19.48
C ALA A 422 19.41 39.07 18.77
N ALA A 423 19.90 39.73 17.72
CA ALA A 423 21.08 39.30 16.97
C ALA A 423 22.42 39.61 17.62
N ALA A 424 22.44 40.29 18.79
CA ALA A 424 23.66 40.78 19.45
C ALA A 424 24.39 39.72 20.30
N THR A 425 23.83 38.51 20.51
CA THR A 425 24.30 37.61 21.56
C THR A 425 25.19 36.43 21.11
N GLU A 426 25.18 35.98 19.85
CA GLU A 426 26.14 34.95 19.35
C GLU A 426 26.16 35.08 17.85
N GLY A 427 27.32 35.16 17.19
CA GLY A 427 27.48 35.34 15.73
C GLY A 427 26.69 34.38 14.85
N PRO A 428 25.42 34.65 14.56
CA PRO A 428 24.58 33.76 13.78
C PRO A 428 25.11 33.68 12.35
N ARG A 429 25.02 32.50 11.73
CA ARG A 429 25.20 32.39 10.29
C ARG A 429 24.15 33.25 9.62
N VAL A 430 24.56 34.27 8.87
CA VAL A 430 23.64 35.17 8.19
C VAL A 430 23.78 35.03 6.68
N LEU A 431 22.64 35.10 5.99
CA LEU A 431 22.57 35.25 4.55
C LEU A 431 22.47 36.74 4.23
N LEU A 432 23.48 37.27 3.52
CA LEU A 432 23.47 38.65 3.01
C LEU A 432 22.84 38.68 1.63
N VAL A 433 21.89 39.59 1.41
CA VAL A 433 21.22 39.79 0.13
C VAL A 433 21.10 41.29 -0.13
N THR A 434 21.49 41.70 -1.34
CA THR A 434 21.28 43.08 -1.81
C THR A 434 20.10 43.08 -2.79
N ILE A 435 19.11 43.94 -2.58
CA ILE A 435 17.91 44.08 -3.37
C ILE A 435 17.88 45.49 -3.94
N PRO A 436 18.02 45.67 -5.29
CA PRO A 436 17.85 46.98 -5.89
C PRO A 436 16.40 47.44 -5.71
N PHE A 437 16.20 48.72 -5.41
CA PHE A 437 14.88 49.24 -5.10
C PHE A 437 14.66 50.59 -5.82
N GLY A 438 14.04 50.53 -6.99
CA GLY A 438 13.57 51.68 -7.72
C GLY A 438 14.65 52.70 -8.16
N GLU A 439 14.43 53.38 -9.29
CA GLU A 439 15.12 54.61 -9.64
C GLU A 439 14.18 55.79 -9.37
N SER A 440 14.62 56.75 -8.58
CA SER A 440 13.86 58.00 -8.39
C SER A 440 13.83 58.76 -9.74
N ARG A 441 12.78 59.57 -9.97
CA ARG A 441 12.66 60.48 -11.14
C ARG A 441 13.82 61.48 -11.26
N GLU A 442 14.61 61.63 -10.18
CA GLU A 442 15.82 62.50 -10.10
C GLU A 442 17.14 61.74 -10.25
N GLY A 443 17.15 60.49 -10.71
CA GLY A 443 18.35 59.69 -10.91
C GLY A 443 18.98 59.10 -9.63
N ALA A 444 18.31 59.17 -8.49
CA ALA A 444 18.81 58.58 -7.25
C ALA A 444 18.60 57.06 -7.25
N ARG A 445 19.66 56.30 -6.98
CA ARG A 445 19.66 54.85 -6.89
C ARG A 445 19.46 54.44 -5.43
N ARG A 446 18.51 53.52 -5.20
CA ARG A 446 18.23 52.97 -3.87
C ARG A 446 18.47 51.47 -3.89
N GLU A 447 19.05 50.97 -2.78
CA GLU A 447 19.25 49.54 -2.59
C GLU A 447 19.08 49.16 -1.13
N PHE A 448 18.47 47.99 -0.91
CA PHE A 448 18.38 47.36 0.40
C PHE A 448 19.48 46.31 0.55
N GLU A 449 20.26 46.42 1.58
CA GLU A 449 21.08 45.34 2.11
C GLU A 449 20.37 44.69 3.29
N ILE A 450 20.19 43.38 3.25
CA ILE A 450 19.51 42.61 4.28
C ILE A 450 20.39 41.46 4.78
N ALA A 451 20.46 41.27 6.09
CA ALA A 451 21.09 40.13 6.73
C ALA A 451 20.02 39.26 7.42
N ILE A 452 19.86 38.05 7.01
CA ILE A 452 18.84 37.11 7.48
C ILE A 452 19.49 36.03 8.30
N CYS A 453 19.03 35.78 9.54
CA CYS A 453 19.54 34.69 10.38
C CYS A 453 19.20 33.32 9.72
N VAL A 454 20.22 32.47 9.59
CA VAL A 454 20.07 31.12 9.04
C VAL A 454 19.92 30.11 10.18
N ASP A 455 18.70 30.04 10.74
CA ASP A 455 18.35 29.09 11.78
C ASP A 455 17.80 27.79 11.16
N GLY A 456 18.71 26.90 10.75
CA GLY A 456 18.38 25.54 10.31
C GLY A 456 18.36 25.31 8.80
N SER A 457 17.74 26.16 7.96
CA SER A 457 17.63 25.95 6.52
C SER A 457 17.94 27.20 5.71
N LEU A 458 18.90 27.08 4.79
CA LEU A 458 19.22 28.12 3.82
C LEU A 458 18.00 28.43 2.91
N GLU A 459 17.19 27.40 2.59
CA GLU A 459 15.97 27.54 1.79
C GLU A 459 14.94 28.45 2.46
N ASP A 460 14.78 28.35 3.78
CA ASP A 460 13.88 29.23 4.54
C ASP A 460 14.38 30.68 4.57
N ALA A 461 15.69 30.89 4.72
CA ALA A 461 16.30 32.21 4.65
C ALA A 461 16.12 32.85 3.26
N CYS A 462 16.37 32.12 2.18
CA CYS A 462 16.13 32.57 0.80
C CYS A 462 14.66 32.91 0.55
N ARG A 463 13.75 32.15 1.10
CA ARG A 463 12.31 32.41 1.01
C ARG A 463 11.90 33.70 1.72
N ARG A 464 12.44 33.96 2.91
CA ARG A 464 12.21 35.21 3.67
C ARG A 464 12.75 36.42 2.89
N ALA A 465 13.92 36.29 2.24
CA ALA A 465 14.46 37.31 1.34
C ALA A 465 13.50 37.59 0.17
N SER A 466 12.99 36.54 -0.49
CA SER A 466 12.05 36.68 -1.59
C SER A 466 10.71 37.31 -1.19
N LEU A 467 10.19 36.98 0.00
CA LEU A 467 8.98 37.63 0.53
C LEU A 467 9.22 39.10 0.81
N PHE A 468 10.38 39.45 1.37
CA PHE A 468 10.74 40.84 1.66
C PHE A 468 10.93 41.64 0.36
N SER A 469 11.60 41.07 -0.66
CA SER A 469 11.70 41.71 -1.99
C SER A 469 10.32 42.03 -2.58
N ARG A 470 9.40 41.08 -2.56
CA ARG A 470 8.01 41.28 -3.02
C ARG A 470 7.25 42.35 -2.23
N LEU A 471 7.54 42.47 -0.94
CA LEU A 471 6.93 43.47 -0.09
C LEU A 471 7.36 44.88 -0.52
N ILE A 472 8.64 45.05 -0.79
CA ILE A 472 9.26 46.33 -1.22
C ILE A 472 8.79 46.66 -2.66
N ASP A 473 8.86 45.73 -3.60
CA ASP A 473 8.46 45.95 -5.01
C ASP A 473 6.99 46.34 -5.14
N ALA A 474 6.11 45.80 -4.30
CA ALA A 474 4.67 46.07 -4.36
C ALA A 474 4.28 47.42 -3.71
N HIS A 475 5.14 48.03 -2.88
CA HIS A 475 4.79 49.17 -1.99
C HIS A 475 5.94 50.16 -1.79
N GLY A 476 6.84 50.30 -2.76
CA GLY A 476 7.83 51.36 -2.78
C GLY A 476 7.18 52.75 -2.84
N ILE A 477 7.77 53.69 -2.13
CA ILE A 477 7.37 55.09 -2.13
C ILE A 477 7.99 55.80 -3.37
#